data_a803c01f6f1c3dc20813af6c9e025ce2
#
_entry.id   a803c01f6f1c3dc20813af6c9e025ce2
#
_cell.length_a   1.000
_cell.length_b   1.000
_cell.length_c   1.000
_cell.angle_alpha   90.00
_cell.angle_beta   90.00
_cell.angle_gamma   90.00
#
_symmetry.space_group_name_H-M   'P 1'
#
loop_
_entity.id
_entity.type
_entity.pdbx_description
1 polymer ?
#
loop_
_entity_poly.entity_id
_entity_poly.type
_entity_poly.pdbx_seq_one_letter_code
_entity_poly.pdbx_strand_id
1 'polypeptide(L)'
;MRPDLAACYGQERLPRYTSYPTAPHFAAAIGPGQYAEWLKAIPPHATTSIYLHVPFCRAMCWYCGCNTSVVRRDDPVAVYASALRCEIEMVSRQIDRRIKVEHIHFGGGTPTIMAPETFVDLMGSLRHAFFVPPSAEIAIEIDPRGLTGQMIHALAFGGVNRASLGVQSFDPVVQRAINRVQDFEETAAATAGLRRAGISGINFDLIYGLPHQTVASCLDTVSRCVELRPERFSVFGYAHVPGFKKHQRKIDEAALPDSLARHRQSEAIAGALRQAGYIQIGLDHFALPDDGMAVAFREGRLRRNFQGYTTDDCNVLLGFGASAIGRLPQGYVQNEVGTRAYEQAIVGDRLATVKGYALSGDDRLRAEIIERIMCDFGVDLDPICARHGLSASTMLQSSSRLQDLISNGIVELDGTSLAVADDSRFLVRSVAAAFDAHLDGSKQLHSRAV
;
A
#
# COMPACT_ATOMS: atom_id res chain seq x y z
N MET A 1 -20.19 -7.62 15.05
CA MET A 1 -18.87 -8.06 15.63
C MET A 1 -19.09 -8.70 16.98
N ARG A 2 -18.37 -9.74 17.29
CA ARG A 2 -18.36 -10.42 18.60
C ARG A 2 -17.39 -9.72 19.55
N PRO A 3 -17.86 -9.00 20.60
CA PRO A 3 -16.99 -8.21 21.48
C PRO A 3 -15.95 -9.05 22.26
N ASP A 4 -16.32 -10.29 22.58
CA ASP A 4 -15.45 -11.30 23.20
C ASP A 4 -14.22 -11.61 22.34
N LEU A 5 -14.40 -11.76 21.03
CA LEU A 5 -13.32 -12.05 20.09
C LEU A 5 -12.43 -10.80 19.87
N ALA A 6 -13.02 -9.62 19.82
CA ALA A 6 -12.26 -8.38 19.73
C ALA A 6 -11.37 -8.16 20.96
N ALA A 7 -11.82 -8.53 22.14
CA ALA A 7 -11.02 -8.46 23.37
C ALA A 7 -9.85 -9.47 23.35
N CYS A 8 -10.08 -10.66 22.83
CA CYS A 8 -9.09 -11.75 22.78
C CYS A 8 -8.04 -11.54 21.68
N TYR A 9 -8.47 -11.27 20.45
CA TYR A 9 -7.60 -11.22 19.27
C TYR A 9 -7.24 -9.80 18.82
N GLY A 10 -8.03 -8.79 19.14
CA GLY A 10 -7.84 -7.43 18.66
C GLY A 10 -6.58 -6.73 19.20
N GLN A 11 -6.05 -7.20 20.32
CA GLN A 11 -4.82 -6.68 20.92
C GLN A 11 -3.55 -7.29 20.33
N GLU A 12 -3.67 -8.35 19.54
CA GLU A 12 -2.53 -8.99 18.90
C GLU A 12 -1.80 -8.01 17.97
N ARG A 13 -0.49 -8.11 17.95
CA ARG A 13 0.36 -7.33 17.04
C ARG A 13 0.75 -8.21 15.87
N LEU A 14 0.14 -7.97 14.72
CA LEU A 14 0.29 -8.80 13.53
C LEU A 14 0.75 -7.97 12.32
N PRO A 15 1.46 -8.61 11.37
CA PRO A 15 1.79 -7.97 10.09
C PRO A 15 0.53 -7.51 9.35
N ARG A 16 0.70 -6.52 8.47
CA ARG A 16 -0.38 -6.10 7.57
C ARG A 16 -0.51 -7.02 6.35
N TYR A 17 0.39 -7.98 6.20
CA TYR A 17 0.45 -8.93 5.07
C TYR A 17 0.33 -8.23 3.71
N THR A 18 1.12 -7.18 3.52
CA THR A 18 1.32 -6.52 2.23
C THR A 18 2.44 -7.18 1.41
N SER A 19 3.10 -8.17 1.99
CA SER A 19 4.02 -9.13 1.38
C SER A 19 4.13 -10.35 2.28
N TYR A 20 4.60 -11.46 1.74
CA TYR A 20 5.00 -12.62 2.52
C TYR A 20 6.24 -13.29 1.90
N PRO A 21 7.31 -13.51 2.66
CA PRO A 21 7.54 -12.98 4.01
C PRO A 21 7.54 -11.45 4.08
N THR A 22 7.32 -10.91 5.29
CA THR A 22 7.21 -9.47 5.46
C THR A 22 8.57 -8.77 5.45
N ALA A 23 8.63 -7.49 5.07
CA ALA A 23 9.86 -6.72 4.88
C ALA A 23 10.88 -6.75 6.05
N PRO A 24 10.47 -6.90 7.33
CA PRO A 24 11.41 -7.12 8.41
C PRO A 24 12.31 -8.37 8.29
N HIS A 25 11.92 -9.37 7.53
CA HIS A 25 12.73 -10.58 7.27
C HIS A 25 13.77 -10.40 6.16
N PHE A 26 13.80 -9.25 5.47
CA PHE A 26 14.78 -8.99 4.42
C PHE A 26 16.18 -8.84 5.00
N ALA A 27 17.13 -9.57 4.42
CA ALA A 27 18.51 -9.66 4.88
C ALA A 27 19.50 -9.12 3.83
N ALA A 28 20.66 -8.67 4.29
CA ALA A 28 21.72 -8.12 3.46
C ALA A 28 22.39 -9.16 2.50
N ALA A 29 22.02 -10.44 2.62
CA ALA A 29 22.48 -11.47 1.69
C ALA A 29 22.04 -11.21 0.23
N ILE A 30 20.96 -10.46 0.04
CA ILE A 30 20.49 -10.03 -1.29
C ILE A 30 20.93 -8.59 -1.51
N GLY A 31 22.01 -8.43 -2.28
CA GLY A 31 22.59 -7.13 -2.62
C GLY A 31 22.52 -6.81 -4.11
N PRO A 32 23.27 -5.78 -4.57
CA PRO A 32 23.22 -5.29 -5.95
C PRO A 32 23.53 -6.35 -7.00
N GLY A 33 24.51 -7.22 -6.75
CA GLY A 33 24.90 -8.30 -7.68
C GLY A 33 23.77 -9.32 -7.86
N GLN A 34 23.17 -9.77 -6.75
CA GLN A 34 22.05 -10.71 -6.82
C GLN A 34 20.83 -10.09 -7.52
N TYR A 35 20.55 -8.80 -7.28
CA TYR A 35 19.47 -8.10 -7.97
C TYR A 35 19.74 -8.02 -9.48
N ALA A 36 20.98 -7.70 -9.90
CA ALA A 36 21.35 -7.67 -11.30
C ALA A 36 21.12 -9.03 -12.00
N GLU A 37 21.47 -10.13 -11.33
CA GLU A 37 21.21 -11.48 -11.86
C GLU A 37 19.70 -11.78 -11.96
N TRP A 38 18.90 -11.35 -10.99
CA TRP A 38 17.45 -11.53 -11.04
C TRP A 38 16.80 -10.70 -12.14
N LEU A 39 17.30 -9.47 -12.40
CA LEU A 39 16.83 -8.62 -13.51
C LEU A 39 17.07 -9.28 -14.87
N LYS A 40 18.26 -9.85 -15.10
CA LYS A 40 18.56 -10.60 -16.33
C LYS A 40 17.67 -11.81 -16.52
N ALA A 41 17.26 -12.44 -15.41
CA ALA A 41 16.42 -13.64 -15.41
C ALA A 41 14.90 -13.37 -15.52
N ILE A 42 14.47 -12.11 -15.65
CA ILE A 42 13.04 -11.80 -15.86
C ILE A 42 12.56 -12.50 -17.15
N PRO A 43 11.46 -13.28 -17.14
CA PRO A 43 10.96 -13.94 -18.34
C PRO A 43 10.54 -12.93 -19.43
N PRO A 44 10.72 -13.24 -20.73
CA PRO A 44 10.39 -12.30 -21.81
C PRO A 44 8.92 -11.87 -21.86
N HIS A 45 8.03 -12.73 -21.38
CA HIS A 45 6.58 -12.50 -21.35
C HIS A 45 6.05 -12.04 -19.99
N ALA A 46 6.96 -11.71 -19.04
CA ALA A 46 6.54 -11.23 -17.74
C ALA A 46 5.83 -9.89 -17.86
N THR A 47 4.70 -9.77 -17.19
CA THR A 47 4.02 -8.50 -16.95
C THR A 47 4.71 -7.78 -15.81
N THR A 48 4.87 -6.47 -15.93
CA THR A 48 5.66 -5.68 -14.99
C THR A 48 4.89 -4.47 -14.50
N SER A 49 4.97 -4.23 -13.21
CA SER A 49 4.60 -2.96 -12.58
C SER A 49 5.83 -2.22 -12.08
N ILE A 50 5.69 -0.91 -11.93
CA ILE A 50 6.73 -0.01 -11.44
C ILE A 50 6.21 0.78 -10.25
N TYR A 51 6.99 0.83 -9.18
CA TYR A 51 6.78 1.74 -8.05
C TYR A 51 7.95 2.73 -7.96
N LEU A 52 7.63 4.04 -7.92
CA LEU A 52 8.61 5.09 -7.70
C LEU A 52 8.37 5.75 -6.36
N HIS A 53 9.37 5.74 -5.50
CA HIS A 53 9.31 6.37 -4.19
C HIS A 53 9.91 7.77 -4.22
N VAL A 54 9.10 8.79 -3.88
CA VAL A 54 9.53 10.19 -3.78
C VAL A 54 9.43 10.62 -2.31
N PRO A 55 10.54 10.58 -1.55
CA PRO A 55 10.53 10.68 -0.08
C PRO A 55 10.50 12.13 0.43
N PHE A 56 9.73 13.03 -0.18
CA PHE A 56 9.72 14.44 0.19
C PHE A 56 8.33 15.00 0.41
N CYS A 57 8.21 15.89 1.43
CA CYS A 57 7.04 16.71 1.70
C CYS A 57 7.47 18.13 2.06
N ARG A 58 6.56 19.12 1.94
CA ARG A 58 6.81 20.50 2.42
C ARG A 58 6.60 20.64 3.94
N ALA A 59 5.78 19.79 4.53
CA ALA A 59 5.51 19.78 5.97
C ALA A 59 5.37 18.35 6.49
N MET A 60 5.75 18.11 7.75
CA MET A 60 5.59 16.80 8.41
C MET A 60 4.24 16.73 9.10
N CYS A 61 3.36 15.87 8.62
CA CYS A 61 2.16 15.47 9.34
C CYS A 61 2.54 14.55 10.50
N TRP A 62 2.03 14.81 11.72
CA TRP A 62 2.53 14.09 12.90
C TRP A 62 2.08 12.63 12.94
N TYR A 63 1.03 12.26 12.24
CA TYR A 63 0.56 10.88 12.12
C TYR A 63 1.37 10.04 11.13
N CYS A 64 2.15 10.66 10.23
CA CYS A 64 2.72 10.02 9.05
C CYS A 64 3.58 8.79 9.38
N GLY A 65 3.32 7.68 8.69
CA GLY A 65 4.08 6.42 8.75
C GLY A 65 5.08 6.24 7.61
N CYS A 66 5.03 7.10 6.58
CA CYS A 66 5.85 6.95 5.36
C CYS A 66 7.35 7.19 5.61
N ASN A 67 8.18 6.68 4.70
CA ASN A 67 9.58 7.08 4.61
C ASN A 67 9.65 8.41 3.87
N THR A 68 9.68 9.53 4.61
CA THR A 68 9.67 10.87 4.03
C THR A 68 10.51 11.85 4.85
N SER A 69 10.97 12.89 4.18
CA SER A 69 11.75 14.01 4.73
C SER A 69 11.10 15.34 4.35
N VAL A 70 11.21 16.34 5.23
CA VAL A 70 10.73 17.69 4.94
C VAL A 70 11.83 18.48 4.22
N VAL A 71 11.48 19.04 3.07
CA VAL A 71 12.36 19.93 2.31
C VAL A 71 11.68 21.26 2.04
N ARG A 72 12.45 22.37 2.19
CA ARG A 72 11.97 23.75 1.98
C ARG A 72 12.34 24.30 0.63
N ARG A 73 13.34 23.70 -0.03
CA ARG A 73 13.86 24.10 -1.35
C ARG A 73 13.67 22.97 -2.35
N ASP A 74 13.73 23.30 -3.63
CA ASP A 74 13.52 22.36 -4.73
C ASP A 74 14.78 21.59 -5.11
N ASP A 75 16.00 22.16 -4.86
CA ASP A 75 17.27 21.56 -5.24
C ASP A 75 17.40 20.07 -4.80
N PRO A 76 17.08 19.67 -3.53
CA PRO A 76 17.18 18.27 -3.14
C PRO A 76 16.23 17.36 -3.93
N VAL A 77 15.05 17.87 -4.32
CA VAL A 77 14.07 17.11 -5.11
C VAL A 77 14.58 16.90 -6.54
N ALA A 78 15.17 17.95 -7.14
CA ALA A 78 15.74 17.88 -8.49
C ALA A 78 16.94 16.92 -8.56
N VAL A 79 17.86 16.97 -7.57
CA VAL A 79 18.99 16.02 -7.47
C VAL A 79 18.48 14.59 -7.36
N TYR A 80 17.51 14.36 -6.49
CA TYR A 80 16.91 13.04 -6.32
C TYR A 80 16.21 12.51 -7.58
N ALA A 81 15.47 13.37 -8.28
CA ALA A 81 14.82 13.02 -9.54
C ALA A 81 15.86 12.63 -10.62
N SER A 82 17.01 13.30 -10.64
CA SER A 82 18.13 12.91 -11.52
C SER A 82 18.67 11.55 -11.16
N ALA A 83 18.82 11.23 -9.87
CA ALA A 83 19.21 9.90 -9.42
C ALA A 83 18.18 8.83 -9.80
N LEU A 84 16.88 9.11 -9.69
CA LEU A 84 15.82 8.20 -10.15
C LEU A 84 15.95 7.88 -11.65
N ARG A 85 16.21 8.88 -12.49
CA ARG A 85 16.42 8.69 -13.92
C ARG A 85 17.63 7.79 -14.21
N CYS A 86 18.75 8.03 -13.52
CA CYS A 86 19.93 7.17 -13.64
C CYS A 86 19.63 5.73 -13.19
N GLU A 87 18.88 5.52 -12.07
CA GLU A 87 18.48 4.18 -11.62
C GLU A 87 17.63 3.46 -12.67
N ILE A 88 16.65 4.16 -13.28
CA ILE A 88 15.80 3.61 -14.35
C ILE A 88 16.66 3.11 -15.51
N GLU A 89 17.65 3.90 -15.93
CA GLU A 89 18.59 3.52 -17.00
C GLU A 89 19.46 2.33 -16.59
N MET A 90 19.97 2.32 -15.36
CA MET A 90 20.81 1.21 -14.85
C MET A 90 20.03 -0.10 -14.83
N VAL A 91 18.80 -0.08 -14.29
CA VAL A 91 17.93 -1.28 -14.23
C VAL A 91 17.53 -1.74 -15.64
N SER A 92 17.19 -0.82 -16.53
CA SER A 92 16.85 -1.12 -17.92
C SER A 92 18.01 -1.81 -18.66
N ARG A 93 19.26 -1.33 -18.45
CA ARG A 93 20.47 -1.96 -19.02
C ARG A 93 20.71 -3.39 -18.51
N GLN A 94 20.36 -3.68 -17.23
CA GLN A 94 20.47 -5.04 -16.69
C GLN A 94 19.45 -6.01 -17.30
N ILE A 95 18.24 -5.52 -17.64
CA ILE A 95 17.19 -6.34 -18.26
C ILE A 95 17.51 -6.63 -19.73
N ASP A 96 18.28 -5.77 -20.40
CA ASP A 96 18.75 -5.88 -21.79
C ASP A 96 17.66 -6.10 -22.84
N ARG A 97 16.42 -5.65 -22.56
CA ARG A 97 15.28 -5.63 -23.48
C ARG A 97 14.18 -4.70 -22.98
N ARG A 98 13.30 -4.27 -23.88
CA ARG A 98 12.11 -3.51 -23.49
C ARG A 98 11.03 -4.47 -23.02
N ILE A 99 10.76 -4.44 -21.70
CA ILE A 99 9.65 -5.17 -21.08
C ILE A 99 8.39 -4.30 -21.06
N LYS A 100 7.22 -4.96 -21.09
CA LYS A 100 5.91 -4.30 -21.01
C LYS A 100 5.62 -3.91 -19.56
N VAL A 101 5.24 -2.65 -19.33
CA VAL A 101 4.83 -2.12 -18.03
C VAL A 101 3.35 -1.78 -18.05
N GLU A 102 2.57 -2.46 -17.23
CA GLU A 102 1.12 -2.31 -17.18
C GLU A 102 0.64 -1.35 -16.09
N HIS A 103 1.43 -1.21 -15.02
CA HIS A 103 1.12 -0.32 -13.91
C HIS A 103 2.35 0.51 -13.52
N ILE A 104 2.15 1.80 -13.27
CA ILE A 104 3.17 2.70 -12.69
C ILE A 104 2.53 3.40 -11.51
N HIS A 105 3.18 3.38 -10.35
CA HIS A 105 2.70 4.07 -9.16
C HIS A 105 3.77 4.98 -8.58
N PHE A 106 3.44 6.27 -8.43
CA PHE A 106 4.26 7.25 -7.74
C PHE A 106 3.75 7.45 -6.32
N GLY A 107 4.58 7.12 -5.33
CA GLY A 107 4.19 7.22 -3.92
C GLY A 107 5.31 7.75 -3.03
N GLY A 108 5.06 7.71 -1.71
CA GLY A 108 6.06 8.01 -0.68
C GLY A 108 5.72 9.18 0.23
N GLY A 109 6.26 10.35 -0.04
CA GLY A 109 5.90 11.61 0.61
C GLY A 109 4.77 12.30 -0.15
N THR A 110 5.16 13.13 -1.10
CA THR A 110 4.26 13.82 -2.03
C THR A 110 4.94 13.93 -3.39
N PRO A 111 4.73 12.99 -4.31
CA PRO A 111 5.40 13.00 -5.60
C PRO A 111 5.20 14.29 -6.41
N THR A 112 4.07 14.97 -6.25
CA THR A 112 3.77 16.26 -6.88
C THR A 112 4.57 17.45 -6.32
N ILE A 113 5.53 17.20 -5.40
CA ILE A 113 6.54 18.17 -4.95
C ILE A 113 7.58 18.47 -6.04
N MET A 114 7.75 17.55 -7.00
CA MET A 114 8.63 17.76 -8.15
C MET A 114 8.12 18.95 -9.00
N ALA A 115 9.04 19.61 -9.71
CA ALA A 115 8.63 20.56 -10.74
C ALA A 115 7.88 19.82 -11.87
N PRO A 116 6.89 20.45 -12.53
CA PRO A 116 6.13 19.82 -13.62
C PRO A 116 7.01 19.23 -14.72
N GLU A 117 8.06 19.96 -15.11
CA GLU A 117 9.03 19.55 -16.13
C GLU A 117 9.80 18.30 -15.69
N THR A 118 10.21 18.26 -14.41
CA THR A 118 10.93 17.12 -13.82
C THR A 118 10.07 15.85 -13.85
N PHE A 119 8.77 15.97 -13.57
CA PHE A 119 7.83 14.85 -13.68
C PHE A 119 7.71 14.35 -15.13
N VAL A 120 7.57 15.26 -16.08
CA VAL A 120 7.48 14.94 -17.52
C VAL A 120 8.77 14.25 -18.01
N ASP A 121 9.93 14.75 -17.62
CA ASP A 121 11.23 14.14 -17.95
C ASP A 121 11.37 12.73 -17.37
N LEU A 122 10.91 12.52 -16.13
CA LEU A 122 10.93 11.21 -15.50
C LEU A 122 10.02 10.22 -16.23
N MET A 123 8.81 10.64 -16.61
CA MET A 123 7.93 9.84 -17.46
C MET A 123 8.53 9.54 -18.84
N GLY A 124 9.25 10.51 -19.41
CA GLY A 124 10.02 10.33 -20.64
C GLY A 124 11.07 9.23 -20.51
N SER A 125 11.83 9.24 -19.40
CA SER A 125 12.84 8.22 -19.11
C SER A 125 12.23 6.84 -18.95
N LEU A 126 11.08 6.72 -18.25
CA LEU A 126 10.35 5.45 -18.12
C LEU A 126 9.89 4.91 -19.49
N ARG A 127 9.33 5.76 -20.35
CA ARG A 127 8.90 5.35 -21.71
C ARG A 127 10.05 5.04 -22.65
N HIS A 128 11.20 5.64 -22.44
CA HIS A 128 12.41 5.28 -23.17
C HIS A 128 12.94 3.91 -22.74
N ALA A 129 13.00 3.64 -21.44
CA ALA A 129 13.51 2.41 -20.88
C ALA A 129 12.58 1.20 -21.08
N PHE A 130 11.27 1.42 -20.98
CA PHE A 130 10.24 0.38 -20.96
C PHE A 130 9.14 0.62 -22.00
N PHE A 131 8.44 -0.44 -22.36
CA PHE A 131 7.22 -0.32 -23.18
C PHE A 131 6.02 -0.07 -22.27
N VAL A 132 5.57 1.18 -22.17
CA VAL A 132 4.37 1.61 -21.44
C VAL A 132 3.24 1.80 -22.42
N PRO A 133 2.27 0.86 -22.52
CA PRO A 133 1.15 0.98 -23.46
C PRO A 133 0.19 2.11 -23.03
N PRO A 134 -0.61 2.66 -23.94
CA PRO A 134 -1.62 3.67 -23.61
C PRO A 134 -2.66 3.21 -22.58
N SER A 135 -2.86 1.89 -22.46
CA SER A 135 -3.78 1.26 -21.49
C SER A 135 -3.19 1.08 -20.10
N ALA A 136 -1.91 1.42 -19.88
CA ALA A 136 -1.28 1.28 -18.58
C ALA A 136 -1.99 2.14 -17.51
N GLU A 137 -2.18 1.59 -16.31
CA GLU A 137 -2.61 2.38 -15.17
C GLU A 137 -1.41 3.15 -14.63
N ILE A 138 -1.51 4.49 -14.59
CA ILE A 138 -0.49 5.36 -14.03
C ILE A 138 -1.11 6.13 -12.87
N ALA A 139 -0.73 5.74 -11.66
CA ALA A 139 -1.27 6.25 -10.40
C ALA A 139 -0.27 7.15 -9.67
N ILE A 140 -0.77 8.15 -8.97
CA ILE A 140 0.06 9.08 -8.18
C ILE A 140 -0.61 9.46 -6.86
N GLU A 141 0.18 9.48 -5.77
CA GLU A 141 -0.23 10.03 -4.47
C GLU A 141 -0.06 11.55 -4.45
N ILE A 142 -1.07 12.26 -3.96
CA ILE A 142 -1.14 13.73 -3.99
C ILE A 142 -1.49 14.28 -2.60
N ASP A 143 -0.72 15.25 -2.14
CA ASP A 143 -1.17 16.18 -1.11
C ASP A 143 -1.91 17.34 -1.80
N PRO A 144 -3.24 17.48 -1.63
CA PRO A 144 -4.00 18.50 -2.36
C PRO A 144 -3.59 19.93 -2.03
N ARG A 145 -2.98 20.18 -0.86
CA ARG A 145 -2.58 21.51 -0.36
C ARG A 145 -1.54 22.24 -1.20
N GLY A 146 -0.90 21.61 -2.13
CA GLY A 146 0.14 22.23 -2.97
C GLY A 146 -0.01 21.89 -4.44
N LEU A 147 -1.13 21.30 -4.84
CA LEU A 147 -1.36 20.89 -6.21
C LEU A 147 -1.67 22.10 -7.10
N THR A 148 -0.77 22.40 -8.04
CA THR A 148 -0.93 23.53 -8.98
C THR A 148 -1.56 23.08 -10.29
N GLY A 149 -2.18 24.03 -11.02
CA GLY A 149 -2.71 23.75 -12.36
C GLY A 149 -1.63 23.29 -13.36
N GLN A 150 -0.41 23.82 -13.25
CA GLN A 150 0.73 23.39 -14.08
C GLN A 150 1.08 21.92 -13.80
N MET A 151 1.11 21.51 -12.53
CA MET A 151 1.34 20.12 -12.18
C MET A 151 0.21 19.21 -12.70
N ILE A 152 -1.06 19.62 -12.56
CA ILE A 152 -2.19 18.85 -13.11
C ILE A 152 -2.02 18.63 -14.63
N HIS A 153 -1.62 19.65 -15.37
CA HIS A 153 -1.35 19.53 -16.82
C HIS A 153 -0.18 18.57 -17.09
N ALA A 154 0.90 18.64 -16.30
CA ALA A 154 2.05 17.75 -16.44
C ALA A 154 1.67 16.29 -16.14
N LEU A 155 0.83 16.04 -15.12
CA LEU A 155 0.31 14.72 -14.80
C LEU A 155 -0.51 14.13 -15.95
N ALA A 156 -1.45 14.91 -16.51
CA ALA A 156 -2.25 14.49 -17.65
C ALA A 156 -1.39 14.24 -18.89
N PHE A 157 -0.44 15.11 -19.20
CA PHE A 157 0.53 14.94 -20.29
C PHE A 157 1.39 13.67 -20.09
N GLY A 158 1.81 13.41 -18.84
CA GLY A 158 2.52 12.19 -18.44
C GLY A 158 1.65 10.92 -18.55
N GLY A 159 0.34 11.05 -18.78
CA GLY A 159 -0.60 9.93 -18.93
C GLY A 159 -1.11 9.38 -17.59
N VAL A 160 -0.99 10.13 -16.50
CA VAL A 160 -1.61 9.77 -15.22
C VAL A 160 -3.12 9.65 -15.42
N ASN A 161 -3.70 8.54 -14.99
CA ASN A 161 -5.14 8.27 -15.09
C ASN A 161 -5.78 7.97 -13.72
N ARG A 162 -4.97 7.82 -12.66
CA ARG A 162 -5.44 7.63 -11.29
C ARG A 162 -4.68 8.52 -10.31
N ALA A 163 -5.40 9.13 -9.37
CA ALA A 163 -4.82 9.98 -8.33
C ALA A 163 -5.39 9.62 -6.95
N SER A 164 -4.51 9.45 -5.95
CA SER A 164 -4.89 9.28 -4.56
C SER A 164 -4.64 10.57 -3.80
N LEU A 165 -5.72 11.19 -3.27
CA LEU A 165 -5.64 12.43 -2.52
C LEU A 165 -5.70 12.15 -1.02
N GLY A 166 -4.68 12.58 -0.29
CA GLY A 166 -4.66 12.48 1.16
C GLY A 166 -5.60 13.49 1.79
N VAL A 167 -6.80 13.06 2.20
CA VAL A 167 -7.80 13.88 2.90
C VAL A 167 -7.66 13.76 4.42
N GLN A 168 -7.63 12.56 4.92
CA GLN A 168 -7.48 12.14 6.32
C GLN A 168 -8.69 12.50 7.19
N SER A 169 -9.00 13.78 7.38
CA SER A 169 -10.13 14.32 8.12
C SER A 169 -10.37 15.78 7.75
N PHE A 170 -11.63 16.20 7.69
CA PHE A 170 -12.00 17.62 7.54
C PHE A 170 -12.32 18.32 8.88
N ASP A 171 -12.24 17.61 10.00
CA ASP A 171 -12.43 18.22 11.33
C ASP A 171 -11.24 19.13 11.67
N PRO A 172 -11.45 20.44 11.91
CA PRO A 172 -10.36 21.38 12.15
C PRO A 172 -9.62 21.16 13.47
N VAL A 173 -10.25 20.51 14.48
CA VAL A 173 -9.58 20.15 15.73
C VAL A 173 -8.61 19.00 15.48
N VAL A 174 -9.06 17.97 14.78
CA VAL A 174 -8.24 16.83 14.36
C VAL A 174 -7.08 17.30 13.49
N GLN A 175 -7.34 18.12 12.47
CA GLN A 175 -6.32 18.65 11.55
C GLN A 175 -5.19 19.38 12.27
N ARG A 176 -5.52 20.24 13.25
CA ARG A 176 -4.51 20.93 14.06
C ARG A 176 -3.71 19.96 14.92
N ALA A 177 -4.37 18.97 15.51
CA ALA A 177 -3.72 17.97 16.37
C ALA A 177 -2.75 17.06 15.60
N ILE A 178 -2.92 16.90 14.28
CA ILE A 178 -2.04 16.10 13.42
C ILE A 178 -1.10 16.93 12.53
N ASN A 179 -1.08 18.26 12.70
CA ASN A 179 -0.32 19.19 11.87
C ASN A 179 -0.63 19.06 10.36
N ARG A 180 -1.93 18.93 10.02
CA ARG A 180 -2.41 18.88 8.63
C ARG A 180 -3.68 19.71 8.48
N VAL A 181 -3.52 21.01 8.38
CA VAL A 181 -4.64 21.91 8.09
C VAL A 181 -4.87 21.90 6.58
N GLN A 182 -6.08 21.56 6.19
CA GLN A 182 -6.52 21.38 4.80
C GLN A 182 -8.03 21.61 4.76
N ASP A 183 -8.48 22.60 4.03
CA ASP A 183 -9.92 22.83 3.90
C ASP A 183 -10.56 21.91 2.83
N PHE A 184 -11.88 21.89 2.84
CA PHE A 184 -12.65 21.09 1.89
C PHE A 184 -12.50 21.64 0.47
N GLU A 185 -12.44 22.93 0.32
CA GLU A 185 -12.36 23.65 -0.95
C GLU A 185 -11.07 23.33 -1.70
N GLU A 186 -9.95 23.19 -0.99
CA GLU A 186 -8.67 22.72 -1.60
C GLU A 186 -8.81 21.33 -2.20
N THR A 187 -9.46 20.39 -1.47
CA THR A 187 -9.70 19.03 -1.97
C THR A 187 -10.68 19.02 -3.14
N ALA A 188 -11.76 19.80 -3.05
CA ALA A 188 -12.74 19.95 -4.11
C ALA A 188 -12.13 20.53 -5.40
N ALA A 189 -11.32 21.59 -5.25
CA ALA A 189 -10.63 22.23 -6.37
C ALA A 189 -9.63 21.29 -7.04
N ALA A 190 -8.84 20.54 -6.24
CA ALA A 190 -7.90 19.54 -6.74
C ALA A 190 -8.64 18.43 -7.52
N THR A 191 -9.71 17.87 -6.93
CA THR A 191 -10.55 16.83 -7.57
C THR A 191 -11.13 17.30 -8.89
N ALA A 192 -11.74 18.49 -8.91
CA ALA A 192 -12.32 19.08 -10.11
C ALA A 192 -11.25 19.37 -11.17
N GLY A 193 -10.06 19.85 -10.75
CA GLY A 193 -8.93 20.12 -11.64
C GLY A 193 -8.43 18.85 -12.32
N LEU A 194 -8.22 17.78 -11.55
CA LEU A 194 -7.78 16.48 -12.07
C LEU A 194 -8.80 15.90 -13.07
N ARG A 195 -10.09 15.93 -12.73
CA ARG A 195 -11.14 15.44 -13.65
C ARG A 195 -11.23 16.24 -14.94
N ARG A 196 -11.11 17.57 -14.88
CA ARG A 196 -11.06 18.40 -16.10
C ARG A 196 -9.87 18.08 -16.99
N ALA A 197 -8.76 17.65 -16.41
CA ALA A 197 -7.57 17.22 -17.15
C ALA A 197 -7.64 15.77 -17.66
N GLY A 198 -8.77 15.06 -17.43
CA GLY A 198 -8.97 13.68 -17.88
C GLY A 198 -8.52 12.61 -16.88
N ILE A 199 -8.07 12.99 -15.68
CA ILE A 199 -7.69 12.06 -14.62
C ILE A 199 -8.96 11.73 -13.82
N SER A 200 -9.61 10.61 -14.14
CA SER A 200 -10.92 10.25 -13.58
C SER A 200 -10.86 9.24 -12.43
N GLY A 201 -9.80 8.45 -12.31
CA GLY A 201 -9.65 7.49 -11.22
C GLY A 201 -9.22 8.17 -9.92
N ILE A 202 -10.15 8.74 -9.16
CA ILE A 202 -9.86 9.46 -7.92
C ILE A 202 -10.06 8.54 -6.71
N ASN A 203 -9.05 8.48 -5.83
CA ASN A 203 -9.13 7.86 -4.52
C ASN A 203 -8.97 8.90 -3.42
N PHE A 204 -9.72 8.78 -2.33
CA PHE A 204 -9.50 9.56 -1.11
C PHE A 204 -8.98 8.68 0.01
N ASP A 205 -7.86 9.10 0.62
CA ASP A 205 -7.30 8.46 1.80
C ASP A 205 -7.88 9.12 3.05
N LEU A 206 -8.53 8.33 3.90
CA LEU A 206 -9.08 8.73 5.19
C LEU A 206 -8.38 8.00 6.32
N ILE A 207 -8.29 8.62 7.48
CA ILE A 207 -7.73 8.00 8.68
C ILE A 207 -8.71 8.11 9.84
N TYR A 208 -9.02 6.98 10.49
CA TYR A 208 -9.73 6.96 11.76
C TYR A 208 -8.78 6.65 12.92
N GLY A 209 -9.20 6.98 14.14
CA GLY A 209 -8.38 6.78 15.34
C GLY A 209 -7.35 7.89 15.57
N LEU A 210 -7.53 9.05 14.95
CA LEU A 210 -6.71 10.24 15.16
C LEU A 210 -7.06 10.94 16.50
N PRO A 211 -6.16 11.81 17.04
CA PRO A 211 -6.46 12.56 18.25
C PRO A 211 -7.74 13.39 18.12
N HIS A 212 -8.55 13.43 19.17
CA HIS A 212 -9.85 14.14 19.27
C HIS A 212 -10.91 13.68 18.28
N GLN A 213 -10.66 12.68 17.45
CA GLN A 213 -11.62 12.21 16.46
C GLN A 213 -12.79 11.48 17.12
N THR A 214 -14.00 11.78 16.67
CA THR A 214 -15.25 11.18 17.14
C THR A 214 -15.96 10.49 15.96
N VAL A 215 -16.97 9.65 16.26
CA VAL A 215 -17.85 9.09 15.22
C VAL A 215 -18.51 10.21 14.40
N ALA A 216 -18.97 11.28 15.07
CA ALA A 216 -19.62 12.40 14.39
C ALA A 216 -18.67 13.11 13.42
N SER A 217 -17.42 13.40 13.82
CA SER A 217 -16.44 14.04 12.94
C SER A 217 -15.97 13.13 11.79
N CYS A 218 -15.97 11.80 12.00
CA CYS A 218 -15.71 10.84 10.92
C CYS A 218 -16.85 10.88 9.89
N LEU A 219 -18.10 10.86 10.34
CA LEU A 219 -19.28 10.88 9.45
C LEU A 219 -19.40 12.21 8.68
N ASP A 220 -19.11 13.35 9.31
CA ASP A 220 -19.06 14.65 8.61
C ASP A 220 -18.00 14.62 7.50
N THR A 221 -16.79 14.12 7.80
CA THR A 221 -15.72 13.97 6.80
C THR A 221 -16.17 13.07 5.65
N VAL A 222 -16.78 11.91 5.94
CA VAL A 222 -17.28 10.99 4.89
C VAL A 222 -18.37 11.65 4.05
N SER A 223 -19.33 12.33 4.67
CA SER A 223 -20.40 13.02 3.95
C SER A 223 -19.85 13.99 2.91
N ARG A 224 -18.92 14.87 3.33
CA ARG A 224 -18.26 15.83 2.43
C ARG A 224 -17.45 15.14 1.32
N CYS A 225 -16.76 14.05 1.64
CA CYS A 225 -16.03 13.29 0.63
C CYS A 225 -16.98 12.67 -0.40
N VAL A 226 -18.13 12.14 0.02
CA VAL A 226 -19.15 11.55 -0.85
C VAL A 226 -19.75 12.59 -1.81
N GLU A 227 -19.88 13.86 -1.40
CA GLU A 227 -20.31 14.96 -2.29
C GLU A 227 -19.36 15.10 -3.51
N LEU A 228 -18.08 14.86 -3.31
CA LEU A 228 -17.07 14.90 -4.40
C LEU A 228 -17.05 13.60 -5.22
N ARG A 229 -17.75 12.55 -4.76
CA ARG A 229 -17.92 11.26 -5.44
C ARG A 229 -16.60 10.70 -6.00
N PRO A 230 -15.58 10.40 -5.17
CA PRO A 230 -14.40 9.71 -5.65
C PRO A 230 -14.76 8.28 -6.08
N GLU A 231 -13.97 7.68 -6.95
CA GLU A 231 -14.17 6.31 -7.41
C GLU A 231 -13.80 5.29 -6.33
N ARG A 232 -12.86 5.67 -5.42
CA ARG A 232 -12.40 4.81 -4.31
C ARG A 232 -12.20 5.60 -3.02
N PHE A 233 -12.24 4.85 -1.92
CA PHE A 233 -11.71 5.28 -0.62
C PHE A 233 -10.75 4.25 -0.07
N SER A 234 -9.68 4.75 0.59
CA SER A 234 -8.82 3.97 1.46
C SER A 234 -8.99 4.51 2.89
N VAL A 235 -9.45 3.68 3.82
CA VAL A 235 -9.84 4.08 5.18
C VAL A 235 -8.93 3.39 6.19
N PHE A 236 -7.85 4.05 6.59
CA PHE A 236 -6.83 3.45 7.43
C PHE A 236 -7.01 3.75 8.93
N GLY A 237 -6.80 2.73 9.76
CA GLY A 237 -6.64 2.95 11.20
C GLY A 237 -5.28 3.59 11.51
N TYR A 238 -5.26 4.68 12.28
CA TYR A 238 -4.03 5.31 12.72
C TYR A 238 -3.17 4.32 13.54
N ALA A 239 -1.91 4.17 13.13
CA ALA A 239 -0.92 3.37 13.87
C ALA A 239 0.02 4.30 14.64
N HIS A 240 -0.12 4.35 15.97
CA HIS A 240 0.76 5.12 16.84
C HIS A 240 2.01 4.31 17.18
N VAL A 241 3.16 4.71 16.62
CA VAL A 241 4.46 4.01 16.76
C VAL A 241 5.61 5.00 17.00
N PRO A 242 5.56 5.82 18.08
CA PRO A 242 6.52 6.89 18.34
C PRO A 242 7.95 6.39 18.57
N GLY A 243 8.14 5.10 18.85
CA GLY A 243 9.45 4.46 18.91
C GLY A 243 10.15 4.40 17.55
N PHE A 244 9.38 4.20 16.46
CA PHE A 244 9.90 4.15 15.09
C PHE A 244 9.78 5.50 14.36
N LYS A 245 8.70 6.25 14.60
CA LYS A 245 8.41 7.53 13.95
C LYS A 245 8.45 8.65 14.99
N LYS A 246 9.63 9.22 15.20
CA LYS A 246 9.90 10.19 16.29
C LYS A 246 8.95 11.41 16.26
N HIS A 247 8.49 11.85 15.09
CA HIS A 247 7.55 12.96 14.95
C HIS A 247 6.16 12.65 15.52
N GLN A 248 5.77 11.37 15.63
CA GLN A 248 4.52 10.96 16.28
C GLN A 248 4.51 11.24 17.80
N ARG A 249 5.67 11.50 18.44
CA ARG A 249 5.76 11.96 19.84
C ARG A 249 5.11 13.33 20.07
N LYS A 250 4.77 14.05 18.99
CA LYS A 250 4.04 15.33 19.06
C LYS A 250 2.53 15.12 19.15
N ILE A 251 2.04 13.92 18.94
CA ILE A 251 0.64 13.55 19.14
C ILE A 251 0.40 13.40 20.64
N ASP A 252 -0.65 14.05 21.14
CA ASP A 252 -1.12 13.83 22.51
C ASP A 252 -1.78 12.45 22.61
N GLU A 253 -1.11 11.52 23.28
CA GLU A 253 -1.61 10.15 23.44
C GLU A 253 -2.90 10.09 24.26
N ALA A 254 -3.13 11.03 25.20
CA ALA A 254 -4.35 11.10 25.98
C ALA A 254 -5.58 11.49 25.14
N ALA A 255 -5.37 12.14 23.99
CA ALA A 255 -6.42 12.51 23.05
C ALA A 255 -6.74 11.41 22.03
N LEU A 256 -6.01 10.29 22.03
CA LEU A 256 -6.27 9.17 21.14
C LEU A 256 -7.50 8.38 21.60
N PRO A 257 -8.40 7.96 20.67
CA PRO A 257 -9.53 7.11 21.03
C PRO A 257 -9.03 5.70 21.44
N ASP A 258 -9.72 5.10 22.40
CA ASP A 258 -9.49 3.71 22.79
C ASP A 258 -9.91 2.72 21.68
N SER A 259 -9.65 1.44 21.89
CA SER A 259 -9.94 0.39 20.88
C SER A 259 -11.44 0.30 20.55
N LEU A 260 -12.33 0.51 21.52
CA LEU A 260 -13.79 0.47 21.30
C LEU A 260 -14.26 1.67 20.47
N ALA A 261 -13.76 2.88 20.81
CA ALA A 261 -14.06 4.10 20.05
C ALA A 261 -13.55 4.01 18.61
N ARG A 262 -12.31 3.50 18.40
CA ARG A 262 -11.73 3.25 17.08
C ARG A 262 -12.59 2.29 16.26
N HIS A 263 -13.03 1.20 16.87
CA HIS A 263 -13.91 0.26 16.20
C HIS A 263 -15.23 0.91 15.79
N ARG A 264 -15.87 1.67 16.70
CA ARG A 264 -17.10 2.41 16.38
C ARG A 264 -16.91 3.41 15.23
N GLN A 265 -15.77 4.08 15.17
CA GLN A 265 -15.41 4.96 14.06
C GLN A 265 -15.31 4.19 12.73
N SER A 266 -14.59 3.07 12.72
CA SER A 266 -14.43 2.22 11.53
C SER A 266 -15.76 1.70 11.01
N GLU A 267 -16.62 1.15 11.89
CA GLU A 267 -17.93 0.64 11.51
C GLU A 267 -18.88 1.74 11.02
N ALA A 268 -18.86 2.92 11.65
CA ALA A 268 -19.66 4.05 11.23
C ALA A 268 -19.25 4.54 9.83
N ILE A 269 -17.94 4.67 9.57
CA ILE A 269 -17.42 5.03 8.24
C ILE A 269 -17.84 3.99 7.21
N ALA A 270 -17.61 2.70 7.50
CA ALA A 270 -17.97 1.61 6.59
C ALA A 270 -19.48 1.59 6.29
N GLY A 271 -20.32 1.79 7.32
CA GLY A 271 -21.77 1.90 7.16
C GLY A 271 -22.18 3.07 6.26
N ALA A 272 -21.62 4.26 6.48
CA ALA A 272 -21.89 5.45 5.68
C ALA A 272 -21.49 5.29 4.21
N LEU A 273 -20.30 4.72 3.96
CA LEU A 273 -19.83 4.47 2.60
C LEU A 273 -20.68 3.42 1.87
N ARG A 274 -21.09 2.34 2.55
CA ARG A 274 -22.02 1.35 1.97
C ARG A 274 -23.38 1.98 1.64
N GLN A 275 -23.92 2.84 2.52
CA GLN A 275 -25.16 3.58 2.26
C GLN A 275 -25.02 4.56 1.08
N ALA A 276 -23.83 5.11 0.84
CA ALA A 276 -23.51 5.94 -0.30
C ALA A 276 -23.27 5.14 -1.61
N GLY A 277 -23.42 3.81 -1.58
CA GLY A 277 -23.33 2.93 -2.75
C GLY A 277 -21.93 2.38 -3.05
N TYR A 278 -20.98 2.53 -2.13
CA TYR A 278 -19.66 1.92 -2.28
C TYR A 278 -19.63 0.47 -1.81
N ILE A 279 -18.91 -0.38 -2.53
CA ILE A 279 -18.65 -1.76 -2.16
C ILE A 279 -17.40 -1.78 -1.26
N GLN A 280 -17.49 -2.43 -0.11
CA GLN A 280 -16.33 -2.64 0.77
C GLN A 280 -15.41 -3.71 0.17
N ILE A 281 -14.13 -3.37 0.02
CA ILE A 281 -13.08 -4.21 -0.53
C ILE A 281 -12.07 -4.53 0.57
N GLY A 282 -11.97 -5.79 0.94
CA GLY A 282 -11.09 -6.19 2.03
C GLY A 282 -11.37 -5.44 3.33
N LEU A 283 -10.32 -5.09 4.07
CA LEU A 283 -10.44 -4.47 5.39
C LEU A 283 -10.76 -2.97 5.34
N ASP A 284 -10.18 -2.26 4.40
CA ASP A 284 -9.96 -0.81 4.52
C ASP A 284 -10.16 -0.04 3.21
N HIS A 285 -10.62 -0.69 2.13
CA HIS A 285 -10.92 -0.03 0.86
C HIS A 285 -12.40 -0.08 0.54
N PHE A 286 -12.85 0.90 -0.21
CA PHE A 286 -14.21 1.00 -0.73
C PHE A 286 -14.15 1.53 -2.16
N ALA A 287 -15.00 0.99 -3.04
CA ALA A 287 -15.02 1.38 -4.44
C ALA A 287 -16.44 1.44 -4.99
N LEU A 288 -16.68 2.31 -5.97
CA LEU A 288 -17.93 2.29 -6.72
C LEU A 288 -18.09 0.94 -7.44
N PRO A 289 -19.34 0.47 -7.68
CA PRO A 289 -19.59 -0.86 -8.26
C PRO A 289 -18.90 -1.09 -9.61
N ASP A 290 -18.73 -0.05 -10.42
CA ASP A 290 -18.14 -0.12 -11.76
C ASP A 290 -16.61 0.11 -11.75
N ASP A 291 -16.01 0.41 -10.60
CA ASP A 291 -14.56 0.55 -10.50
C ASP A 291 -13.87 -0.80 -10.65
N GLY A 292 -12.71 -0.81 -11.33
CA GLY A 292 -11.94 -2.03 -11.58
C GLY A 292 -11.58 -2.83 -10.34
N MET A 293 -11.41 -2.17 -9.17
CA MET A 293 -11.14 -2.86 -7.91
C MET A 293 -12.38 -3.63 -7.40
N ALA A 294 -13.57 -3.05 -7.50
CA ALA A 294 -14.81 -3.72 -7.14
C ALA A 294 -15.12 -4.88 -8.10
N VAL A 295 -14.83 -4.71 -9.39
CA VAL A 295 -14.94 -5.79 -10.38
C VAL A 295 -13.96 -6.92 -10.06
N ALA A 296 -12.67 -6.61 -9.83
CA ALA A 296 -11.66 -7.60 -9.49
C ALA A 296 -11.99 -8.35 -8.19
N PHE A 297 -12.55 -7.67 -7.19
CA PHE A 297 -13.02 -8.30 -5.96
C PHE A 297 -14.13 -9.33 -6.22
N ARG A 298 -15.16 -8.96 -6.98
CA ARG A 298 -16.28 -9.88 -7.31
C ARG A 298 -15.84 -11.09 -8.13
N GLU A 299 -14.77 -10.93 -8.92
CA GLU A 299 -14.25 -11.99 -9.80
C GLU A 299 -13.10 -12.80 -9.15
N GLY A 300 -12.78 -12.57 -7.86
CA GLY A 300 -11.69 -13.25 -7.17
C GLY A 300 -10.29 -12.95 -7.73
N ARG A 301 -10.14 -11.82 -8.42
CA ARG A 301 -8.88 -11.36 -9.05
C ARG A 301 -8.18 -10.25 -8.27
N LEU A 302 -8.74 -9.86 -7.11
CA LEU A 302 -8.13 -8.85 -6.26
C LEU A 302 -6.74 -9.31 -5.80
N ARG A 303 -5.79 -8.37 -5.77
CA ARG A 303 -4.42 -8.57 -5.30
C ARG A 303 -4.11 -7.66 -4.12
N ARG A 304 -3.00 -7.98 -3.46
CA ARG A 304 -2.48 -7.17 -2.36
C ARG A 304 -0.96 -7.05 -2.45
N ASN A 305 -0.45 -5.82 -2.38
CA ASN A 305 0.97 -5.53 -2.37
C ASN A 305 1.33 -4.45 -1.33
N PHE A 306 2.55 -3.91 -1.36
CA PHE A 306 3.01 -2.88 -0.41
C PHE A 306 2.17 -1.59 -0.43
N GLN A 307 1.39 -1.35 -1.46
CA GLN A 307 0.50 -0.18 -1.60
C GLN A 307 -0.90 -0.45 -0.99
N GLY A 308 -1.25 -1.69 -0.71
CA GLY A 308 -2.57 -2.12 -0.23
C GLY A 308 -3.28 -3.05 -1.21
N TYR A 309 -4.62 -2.98 -1.27
CA TYR A 309 -5.39 -3.72 -2.27
C TYR A 309 -5.22 -3.08 -3.64
N THR A 310 -5.13 -3.92 -4.67
CA THR A 310 -4.83 -3.48 -6.03
C THR A 310 -5.42 -4.44 -7.08
N THR A 311 -5.55 -3.93 -8.29
CA THR A 311 -5.84 -4.71 -9.49
C THR A 311 -4.57 -5.16 -10.21
N ASP A 312 -3.39 -4.77 -9.72
CA ASP A 312 -2.09 -5.12 -10.28
C ASP A 312 -1.79 -6.60 -10.04
N ASP A 313 -1.87 -7.40 -11.08
CA ASP A 313 -1.55 -8.83 -11.10
C ASP A 313 -0.19 -9.15 -11.73
N CYS A 314 0.64 -8.14 -11.96
CA CYS A 314 1.95 -8.29 -12.56
C CYS A 314 2.86 -9.23 -11.78
N ASN A 315 3.62 -10.05 -12.51
CA ASN A 315 4.56 -11.01 -11.93
C ASN A 315 5.86 -10.37 -11.42
N VAL A 316 6.17 -9.17 -11.92
CA VAL A 316 7.35 -8.38 -11.57
C VAL A 316 6.92 -7.00 -11.10
N LEU A 317 7.44 -6.56 -9.96
CA LEU A 317 7.36 -5.18 -9.49
C LEU A 317 8.77 -4.62 -9.40
N LEU A 318 9.11 -3.63 -10.20
CA LEU A 318 10.36 -2.89 -10.11
C LEU A 318 10.18 -1.69 -9.19
N GLY A 319 10.96 -1.63 -8.10
CA GLY A 319 10.94 -0.54 -7.14
C GLY A 319 12.11 0.42 -7.39
N PHE A 320 11.83 1.70 -7.61
CA PHE A 320 12.81 2.78 -7.82
C PHE A 320 12.77 3.78 -6.68
N GLY A 321 13.93 4.28 -6.31
CA GLY A 321 14.08 5.30 -5.28
C GLY A 321 14.42 4.74 -3.91
N ALA A 322 14.72 5.66 -2.98
CA ALA A 322 15.09 5.33 -1.62
C ALA A 322 13.99 4.53 -0.91
N SER A 323 14.34 3.46 -0.24
CA SER A 323 13.48 2.49 0.44
C SER A 323 12.51 1.68 -0.43
N ALA A 324 12.47 1.90 -1.74
CA ALA A 324 11.58 1.16 -2.63
C ALA A 324 11.83 -0.34 -2.54
N ILE A 325 10.74 -1.11 -2.59
CA ILE A 325 10.78 -2.56 -2.58
C ILE A 325 10.34 -3.06 -3.96
N GLY A 326 11.15 -3.93 -4.55
CA GLY A 326 10.81 -4.68 -5.75
C GLY A 326 10.46 -6.14 -5.43
N ARG A 327 9.64 -6.75 -6.29
CA ARG A 327 9.33 -8.19 -6.29
C ARG A 327 9.64 -8.78 -7.65
N LEU A 328 10.44 -9.82 -7.67
CA LEU A 328 10.77 -10.63 -8.84
C LEU A 328 10.32 -12.08 -8.59
N PRO A 329 10.29 -12.94 -9.61
CA PRO A 329 9.95 -14.35 -9.41
C PRO A 329 10.81 -15.06 -8.36
N GLN A 330 12.04 -14.61 -8.16
CA GLN A 330 12.99 -15.18 -7.19
C GLN A 330 12.76 -14.68 -5.76
N GLY A 331 12.22 -13.45 -5.57
CA GLY A 331 12.07 -12.88 -4.24
C GLY A 331 11.90 -11.37 -4.22
N TYR A 332 12.21 -10.79 -3.07
CA TYR A 332 12.11 -9.36 -2.82
C TYR A 332 13.49 -8.70 -2.76
N VAL A 333 13.56 -7.45 -3.19
CA VAL A 333 14.72 -6.58 -3.07
C VAL A 333 14.29 -5.24 -2.47
N GLN A 334 15.16 -4.59 -1.70
CA GLN A 334 14.91 -3.27 -1.14
C GLN A 334 16.12 -2.37 -1.30
N ASN A 335 15.88 -1.16 -1.77
CA ASN A 335 16.89 -0.12 -1.90
C ASN A 335 17.29 0.50 -0.54
N GLU A 336 18.40 1.22 -0.52
CA GLU A 336 18.83 2.09 0.57
C GLU A 336 17.67 2.92 1.09
N VAL A 337 17.49 2.95 2.43
CA VAL A 337 16.38 3.66 3.05
C VAL A 337 16.64 5.16 3.13
N GLY A 338 17.88 5.54 3.36
CA GLY A 338 18.30 6.94 3.45
C GLY A 338 18.51 7.55 2.06
N THR A 339 17.87 8.69 1.79
CA THR A 339 17.95 9.41 0.50
C THR A 339 19.39 9.66 0.07
N ARG A 340 20.24 10.14 0.99
CA ARG A 340 21.66 10.41 0.68
C ARG A 340 22.44 9.15 0.32
N ALA A 341 22.24 8.05 1.04
CA ALA A 341 22.91 6.77 0.75
C ALA A 341 22.46 6.21 -0.60
N TYR A 342 21.15 6.34 -0.90
CA TYR A 342 20.59 6.01 -2.19
C TYR A 342 21.26 6.81 -3.33
N GLU A 343 21.29 8.14 -3.23
CA GLU A 343 21.93 9.02 -4.24
C GLU A 343 23.41 8.68 -4.44
N GLN A 344 24.15 8.43 -3.35
CA GLN A 344 25.57 8.05 -3.41
C GLN A 344 25.77 6.69 -4.14
N ALA A 345 24.88 5.72 -3.93
CA ALA A 345 24.94 4.46 -4.63
C ALA A 345 24.77 4.65 -6.15
N ILE A 346 23.77 5.44 -6.56
CA ILE A 346 23.46 5.68 -7.96
C ILE A 346 24.56 6.52 -8.66
N VAL A 347 25.06 7.57 -8.02
CA VAL A 347 26.19 8.36 -8.54
C VAL A 347 27.46 7.50 -8.71
N GLY A 348 27.63 6.51 -7.83
CA GLY A 348 28.72 5.52 -7.93
C GLY A 348 28.48 4.40 -8.94
N ASP A 349 27.52 4.53 -9.86
CA ASP A 349 27.10 3.51 -10.86
C ASP A 349 26.84 2.13 -10.25
N ARG A 350 26.18 2.11 -9.07
CA ARG A 350 25.83 0.91 -8.32
C ARG A 350 24.34 0.88 -8.03
N LEU A 351 23.67 -0.25 -8.32
CA LEU A 351 22.27 -0.48 -7.88
C LEU A 351 22.15 -0.24 -6.38
N ALA A 352 21.11 0.46 -5.98
CA ALA A 352 20.91 0.90 -4.59
C ALA A 352 20.38 -0.20 -3.66
N THR A 353 20.24 -1.43 -4.14
CA THR A 353 19.74 -2.57 -3.37
C THR A 353 20.67 -2.92 -2.22
N VAL A 354 20.15 -3.02 -1.00
CA VAL A 354 20.93 -3.30 0.21
C VAL A 354 20.49 -4.54 0.96
N LYS A 355 19.27 -5.00 0.71
CA LYS A 355 18.72 -6.20 1.32
C LYS A 355 17.58 -6.76 0.50
N GLY A 356 17.18 -7.98 0.81
CA GLY A 356 16.07 -8.66 0.18
C GLY A 356 15.80 -10.02 0.81
N TYR A 357 14.97 -10.79 0.13
CA TYR A 357 14.59 -12.14 0.56
C TYR A 357 14.42 -13.05 -0.66
N ALA A 358 15.13 -14.19 -0.69
CA ALA A 358 14.94 -15.22 -1.72
C ALA A 358 13.82 -16.16 -1.28
N LEU A 359 12.76 -16.27 -2.08
CA LEU A 359 11.57 -17.07 -1.76
C LEU A 359 11.83 -18.56 -1.93
N SER A 360 11.54 -19.35 -0.89
CA SER A 360 11.45 -20.80 -0.96
C SER A 360 10.14 -21.25 -1.62
N GLY A 361 10.01 -22.56 -1.86
CA GLY A 361 8.73 -23.15 -2.31
C GLY A 361 7.60 -23.00 -1.27
N ASP A 362 7.92 -23.19 0.02
CA ASP A 362 6.98 -23.00 1.12
C ASP A 362 6.54 -21.55 1.28
N ASP A 363 7.47 -20.59 1.12
CA ASP A 363 7.11 -19.17 1.14
C ASP A 363 6.10 -18.80 0.03
N ARG A 364 6.27 -19.34 -1.18
CA ARG A 364 5.34 -19.09 -2.31
C ARG A 364 3.95 -19.66 -2.03
N LEU A 365 3.87 -20.88 -1.51
CA LEU A 365 2.62 -21.51 -1.12
C LEU A 365 1.89 -20.68 -0.07
N ARG A 366 2.58 -20.31 1.01
CA ARG A 366 1.99 -19.52 2.10
C ARG A 366 1.63 -18.12 1.66
N ALA A 367 2.45 -17.50 0.82
CA ALA A 367 2.16 -16.17 0.25
C ALA A 367 0.83 -16.18 -0.51
N GLU A 368 0.57 -17.21 -1.32
CA GLU A 368 -0.66 -17.33 -2.08
C GLU A 368 -1.87 -17.56 -1.17
N ILE A 369 -1.76 -18.45 -0.17
CA ILE A 369 -2.82 -18.69 0.82
C ILE A 369 -3.14 -17.40 1.60
N ILE A 370 -2.13 -16.73 2.13
CA ILE A 370 -2.27 -15.48 2.90
C ILE A 370 -2.90 -14.37 2.04
N GLU A 371 -2.47 -14.23 0.78
CA GLU A 371 -3.03 -13.25 -0.14
C GLU A 371 -4.51 -13.50 -0.40
N ARG A 372 -4.92 -14.76 -0.65
CA ARG A 372 -6.33 -15.08 -0.86
C ARG A 372 -7.18 -14.82 0.38
N ILE A 373 -6.72 -15.24 1.56
CA ILE A 373 -7.40 -14.93 2.82
C ILE A 373 -7.58 -13.40 2.98
N MET A 374 -6.52 -12.63 2.76
CA MET A 374 -6.56 -11.17 2.91
C MET A 374 -7.45 -10.48 1.87
N CYS A 375 -7.54 -11.01 0.63
CA CYS A 375 -8.30 -10.41 -0.46
C CYS A 375 -9.76 -10.86 -0.49
N ASP A 376 -10.00 -12.16 -0.27
CA ASP A 376 -11.30 -12.80 -0.53
C ASP A 376 -12.02 -13.20 0.76
N PHE A 377 -11.38 -13.03 1.93
CA PHE A 377 -11.84 -13.53 3.24
C PHE A 377 -12.03 -15.05 3.28
N GLY A 378 -11.37 -15.77 2.39
CA GLY A 378 -11.43 -17.21 2.31
C GLY A 378 -10.41 -17.75 1.33
N VAL A 379 -10.24 -19.07 1.33
CA VAL A 379 -9.34 -19.77 0.42
C VAL A 379 -9.73 -21.23 0.29
N ASP A 380 -9.70 -21.76 -0.93
CA ASP A 380 -9.68 -23.19 -1.17
C ASP A 380 -8.22 -23.66 -1.21
N LEU A 381 -7.84 -24.47 -0.24
CA LEU A 381 -6.46 -24.94 -0.07
C LEU A 381 -6.06 -26.01 -1.09
N ASP A 382 -6.99 -26.86 -1.55
CA ASP A 382 -6.67 -27.98 -2.45
C ASP A 382 -5.98 -27.53 -3.74
N PRO A 383 -6.54 -26.61 -4.54
CA PRO A 383 -5.93 -26.21 -5.81
C PRO A 383 -4.59 -25.49 -5.60
N ILE A 384 -4.42 -24.78 -4.49
CA ILE A 384 -3.17 -24.10 -4.17
C ILE A 384 -2.11 -25.13 -3.76
N CYS A 385 -2.42 -25.99 -2.81
CA CYS A 385 -1.49 -27.02 -2.33
C CYS A 385 -1.07 -27.98 -3.44
N ALA A 386 -2.01 -28.39 -4.31
CA ALA A 386 -1.73 -29.26 -5.45
C ALA A 386 -0.70 -28.67 -6.42
N ARG A 387 -0.77 -27.36 -6.72
CA ARG A 387 0.26 -26.67 -7.54
C ARG A 387 1.66 -26.72 -6.93
N HIS A 388 1.74 -26.80 -5.61
CA HIS A 388 2.99 -26.89 -4.86
C HIS A 388 3.39 -28.32 -4.48
N GLY A 389 2.64 -29.34 -4.94
CA GLY A 389 2.93 -30.74 -4.68
C GLY A 389 2.68 -31.18 -3.22
N LEU A 390 1.79 -30.45 -2.51
CA LEU A 390 1.44 -30.71 -1.11
C LEU A 390 -0.05 -31.05 -0.97
N SER A 391 -0.42 -31.64 0.18
CA SER A 391 -1.81 -31.88 0.54
C SER A 391 -2.36 -30.76 1.40
N ALA A 392 -3.60 -30.33 1.13
CA ALA A 392 -4.30 -29.33 1.94
C ALA A 392 -4.43 -29.78 3.41
N SER A 393 -4.59 -31.10 3.67
CA SER A 393 -4.66 -31.65 5.03
C SER A 393 -3.37 -31.34 5.83
N THR A 394 -2.21 -31.35 5.21
CA THR A 394 -0.95 -30.98 5.85
C THR A 394 -0.97 -29.51 6.32
N MET A 395 -1.49 -28.61 5.50
CA MET A 395 -1.61 -27.18 5.85
C MET A 395 -2.63 -26.97 6.97
N LEU A 396 -3.77 -27.65 6.93
CA LEU A 396 -4.81 -27.56 7.97
C LEU A 396 -4.33 -28.03 9.34
N GLN A 397 -3.49 -29.09 9.39
CA GLN A 397 -2.97 -29.68 10.62
C GLN A 397 -1.73 -28.94 11.17
N SER A 398 -1.07 -28.11 10.36
CA SER A 398 0.22 -27.50 10.71
C SER A 398 0.12 -26.37 11.74
N SER A 399 -1.08 -25.85 12.04
CA SER A 399 -1.26 -24.66 12.87
C SER A 399 -2.28 -24.86 13.97
N SER A 400 -1.83 -24.90 15.24
CA SER A 400 -2.73 -24.89 16.41
C SER A 400 -3.58 -23.62 16.44
N ARG A 401 -3.03 -22.49 15.99
CA ARG A 401 -3.75 -21.21 15.86
C ARG A 401 -4.97 -21.35 14.95
N LEU A 402 -4.87 -22.07 13.82
CA LEU A 402 -6.01 -22.29 12.94
C LEU A 402 -7.12 -23.10 13.65
N GLN A 403 -6.75 -24.10 14.42
CA GLN A 403 -7.73 -24.91 15.19
C GLN A 403 -8.45 -24.04 16.23
N ASP A 404 -7.74 -23.14 16.91
CA ASP A 404 -8.33 -22.18 17.87
C ASP A 404 -9.33 -21.25 17.18
N LEU A 405 -8.98 -20.73 15.99
CA LEU A 405 -9.83 -19.83 15.20
C LEU A 405 -11.11 -20.54 14.72
N ILE A 406 -11.02 -21.81 14.32
CA ILE A 406 -12.17 -22.65 13.95
C ILE A 406 -13.04 -22.89 15.18
N SER A 407 -12.46 -23.30 16.32
CA SER A 407 -13.18 -23.61 17.56
C SER A 407 -13.93 -22.37 18.11
N ASN A 408 -13.39 -21.18 17.88
CA ASN A 408 -14.02 -19.90 18.27
C ASN A 408 -15.03 -19.38 17.21
N GLY A 409 -15.24 -20.10 16.11
CA GLY A 409 -16.17 -19.72 15.04
C GLY A 409 -15.77 -18.45 14.28
N ILE A 410 -14.47 -18.14 14.24
CA ILE A 410 -13.90 -17.06 13.43
C ILE A 410 -13.70 -17.54 12.01
N VAL A 411 -13.38 -18.84 11.86
CA VAL A 411 -13.16 -19.52 10.60
C VAL A 411 -14.17 -20.65 10.48
N GLU A 412 -14.86 -20.71 9.35
CA GLU A 412 -15.69 -21.81 8.89
C GLU A 412 -14.87 -22.67 7.94
N LEU A 413 -14.92 -23.99 8.13
CA LEU A 413 -14.20 -24.96 7.31
C LEU A 413 -15.20 -25.94 6.69
N ASP A 414 -15.21 -26.01 5.35
CA ASP A 414 -15.96 -27.00 4.58
C ASP A 414 -14.97 -27.80 3.69
N GLY A 415 -14.65 -29.02 4.10
CA GLY A 415 -13.60 -29.81 3.47
C GLY A 415 -12.24 -29.14 3.58
N THR A 416 -11.73 -28.61 2.47
CA THR A 416 -10.46 -27.86 2.37
C THR A 416 -10.67 -26.37 2.10
N SER A 417 -11.92 -25.94 1.97
CA SER A 417 -12.32 -24.55 1.81
C SER A 417 -12.48 -23.86 3.17
N LEU A 418 -11.78 -22.76 3.34
CA LEU A 418 -11.74 -21.95 4.55
C LEU A 418 -12.39 -20.58 4.26
N ALA A 419 -13.33 -20.17 5.11
CA ALA A 419 -13.96 -18.85 5.04
C ALA A 419 -13.89 -18.15 6.40
N VAL A 420 -13.62 -16.83 6.39
CA VAL A 420 -13.71 -15.98 7.57
C VAL A 420 -15.17 -15.58 7.75
N ALA A 421 -15.76 -15.90 8.91
CA ALA A 421 -17.13 -15.56 9.24
C ALA A 421 -17.38 -14.05 9.07
N ASP A 422 -18.54 -13.67 8.51
CA ASP A 422 -18.83 -12.27 8.14
C ASP A 422 -18.70 -11.27 9.31
N ASP A 423 -19.13 -11.68 10.51
CA ASP A 423 -19.03 -10.90 11.73
C ASP A 423 -17.62 -10.80 12.31
N SER A 424 -16.69 -11.61 11.77
CA SER A 424 -15.31 -11.76 12.20
C SER A 424 -14.28 -11.27 11.15
N ARG A 425 -14.72 -10.69 10.02
CA ARG A 425 -13.83 -10.18 8.95
C ARG A 425 -12.74 -9.23 9.42
N PHE A 426 -13.01 -8.45 10.48
CA PHE A 426 -12.02 -7.58 11.11
C PHE A 426 -10.80 -8.34 11.69
N LEU A 427 -10.91 -9.66 11.90
CA LEU A 427 -9.85 -10.56 12.36
C LEU A 427 -9.13 -11.29 11.22
N VAL A 428 -9.34 -10.93 9.97
CA VAL A 428 -8.71 -11.62 8.82
C VAL A 428 -7.19 -11.71 8.93
N ARG A 429 -6.54 -10.70 9.56
CA ARG A 429 -5.10 -10.74 9.83
C ARG A 429 -4.71 -11.85 10.82
N SER A 430 -5.56 -12.14 11.79
CA SER A 430 -5.37 -13.25 12.72
C SER A 430 -5.51 -14.61 12.01
N VAL A 431 -6.40 -14.68 11.01
CA VAL A 431 -6.55 -15.89 10.18
C VAL A 431 -5.33 -16.05 9.25
N ALA A 432 -4.92 -15.02 8.57
CA ALA A 432 -3.71 -15.03 7.74
C ALA A 432 -2.45 -15.43 8.55
N ALA A 433 -2.36 -14.99 9.81
CA ALA A 433 -1.27 -15.32 10.72
C ALA A 433 -1.18 -16.82 11.06
N ALA A 434 -2.26 -17.58 10.91
CA ALA A 434 -2.23 -19.03 11.10
C ALA A 434 -1.39 -19.76 10.03
N PHE A 435 -1.14 -19.12 8.90
CA PHE A 435 -0.32 -19.63 7.80
C PHE A 435 1.08 -19.01 7.73
N ASP A 436 1.42 -18.09 8.66
CA ASP A 436 2.71 -17.42 8.70
C ASP A 436 3.76 -18.25 9.46
N ALA A 437 4.67 -18.87 8.72
CA ALA A 437 5.77 -19.65 9.29
C ALA A 437 6.89 -18.79 9.93
N HIS A 438 6.90 -17.47 9.69
CA HIS A 438 7.90 -16.56 10.21
C HIS A 438 7.43 -15.75 11.43
N LEU A 439 6.16 -15.91 11.86
CA LEU A 439 5.56 -15.12 12.93
C LEU A 439 6.25 -15.33 14.28
N ASP A 440 6.54 -16.57 14.66
CA ASP A 440 7.06 -16.94 15.97
C ASP A 440 8.56 -16.59 16.14
N GLY A 441 9.29 -16.36 15.05
CA GLY A 441 10.71 -15.99 15.04
C GLY A 441 10.96 -14.49 15.21
N SER A 442 9.94 -13.63 15.14
CA SER A 442 10.12 -12.18 15.12
C SER A 442 9.79 -11.56 16.47
N LYS A 443 10.80 -11.00 17.15
CA LYS A 443 10.60 -10.03 18.25
C LYS A 443 10.11 -8.66 17.74
N GLN A 444 9.51 -8.61 16.56
CA GLN A 444 9.20 -7.36 15.88
C GLN A 444 7.88 -6.77 16.37
N LEU A 445 7.89 -5.46 16.57
CA LEU A 445 6.71 -4.69 16.96
C LEU A 445 5.83 -4.44 15.71
N HIS A 446 4.80 -5.23 15.54
CA HIS A 446 3.76 -4.99 14.52
C HIS A 446 2.65 -4.07 15.06
N SER A 447 1.82 -3.51 14.16
CA SER A 447 0.59 -2.81 14.55
C SER A 447 -0.43 -3.78 15.13
N ARG A 448 -1.32 -3.27 16.01
CA ARG A 448 -2.45 -4.08 16.51
C ARG A 448 -3.29 -4.63 15.38
N ALA A 449 -3.96 -5.78 15.61
CA ALA A 449 -4.80 -6.44 14.62
C ALA A 449 -6.06 -5.62 14.32
N VAL A 450 -6.57 -4.86 15.31
CA VAL A 450 -7.73 -3.96 15.21
C VAL A 450 -7.36 -2.56 15.63
#